data_2c9f389e434b4ad264a9a19ab480beea
#
_entry.id   2c9f389e434b4ad264a9a19ab480beea
#
_cell.length_a   1.000
_cell.length_b   1.000
_cell.length_c   1.000
_cell.angle_alpha   90.00
_cell.angle_beta   90.00
_cell.angle_gamma   90.00
#
_symmetry.space_group_name_H-M   'P 1'
#
loop_
_entity.id
_entity.type
_entity.pdbx_description
1 polymer ?
#
loop_
_entity_poly.entity_id
_entity_poly.type
_entity_poly.pdbx_seq_one_letter_code
_entity_poly.pdbx_strand_id
1 'polypeptide(L)'
;MDRDSPSSLRLLLQVFLPFAFVYFLSYIVRGVNAVIFPYLERDVGVTAADLGLLTSAFFLFFAACQPLLGVALDRYGPRRLQTTLMIVAALGSVLFGLASSLSQLVLARGLIGLGFAGGLMAAMKAITLWYPPRRWGLITGFHMMAGGAGSMAATLPVEWSLSVVSWQGLFFWLAGISLLAALLLHVAVPERAPSSRGGSLGEQFRITGAILTDGFYWRIQPLLCLQQLAFIGCITLWMGPWLRDVGGVTDQAARADILLYATAAMTLGFAVSGLLAEFLRHRGISDFVSSNVASLLFALVTGWLAFSPPANPVLPWMLFGFLGAYPIQYFPVVMASFPADYAGRVSTSINLLVFIVIFAGQWAMGKVVELWPPTATGYARDGYTWAFGALFILQLVALAWLLMSPGRPMARRMRAAAN
;
A
#
# COMPACT_ATOMS: atom_id res chain seq x y z
N MET A 1 -33.67 15.19 8.75
CA MET A 1 -32.28 15.40 9.26
C MET A 1 -32.16 14.54 10.50
N ASP A 2 -31.59 13.32 10.36
CA ASP A 2 -31.39 12.41 11.50
C ASP A 2 -30.45 13.06 12.52
N ARG A 3 -30.96 13.28 13.72
CA ARG A 3 -30.21 13.88 14.85
C ARG A 3 -29.09 12.98 15.41
N ASP A 4 -28.93 11.75 14.91
CA ASP A 4 -27.97 10.76 15.40
C ASP A 4 -26.75 10.56 14.48
N SER A 5 -26.60 11.33 13.41
CA SER A 5 -25.38 11.23 12.59
C SER A 5 -24.22 11.90 13.35
N PRO A 6 -23.13 11.15 13.67
CA PRO A 6 -22.00 11.71 14.38
C PRO A 6 -21.41 12.90 13.60
N SER A 7 -21.06 13.98 14.32
CA SER A 7 -20.45 15.16 13.68
C SER A 7 -19.21 14.78 12.91
N SER A 8 -18.91 15.51 11.81
CA SER A 8 -17.69 15.25 10.98
C SER A 8 -16.41 15.27 11.81
N LEU A 9 -16.34 16.12 12.84
CA LEU A 9 -15.21 16.18 13.78
C LEU A 9 -15.10 14.91 14.62
N ARG A 10 -16.22 14.38 15.10
CA ARG A 10 -16.25 13.13 15.89
C ARG A 10 -15.77 11.94 15.06
N LEU A 11 -16.20 11.83 13.81
CA LEU A 11 -15.72 10.78 12.89
C LEU A 11 -14.23 10.93 12.59
N LEU A 12 -13.74 12.16 12.42
CA LEU A 12 -12.33 12.44 12.23
C LEU A 12 -11.49 11.95 13.42
N LEU A 13 -11.88 12.34 14.65
CA LEU A 13 -11.09 12.02 15.84
C LEU A 13 -11.23 10.55 16.27
N GLN A 14 -12.43 9.98 16.19
CA GLN A 14 -12.69 8.65 16.71
C GLN A 14 -12.43 7.53 15.72
N VAL A 15 -12.53 7.78 14.41
CA VAL A 15 -12.36 6.73 13.40
C VAL A 15 -11.14 7.01 12.53
N PHE A 16 -11.09 8.14 11.84
CA PHE A 16 -10.04 8.40 10.86
C PHE A 16 -8.65 8.44 11.49
N LEU A 17 -8.42 9.28 12.50
CA LEU A 17 -7.09 9.48 13.07
C LEU A 17 -6.48 8.22 13.67
N PRO A 18 -7.19 7.35 14.44
CA PRO A 18 -6.60 6.11 14.93
C PRO A 18 -6.13 5.17 13.82
N PHE A 19 -6.91 4.99 12.74
CA PHE A 19 -6.51 4.16 11.62
C PHE A 19 -5.40 4.80 10.78
N ALA A 20 -5.44 6.12 10.56
CA ALA A 20 -4.40 6.86 9.85
C ALA A 20 -3.06 6.81 10.60
N PHE A 21 -3.10 6.87 11.93
CA PHE A 21 -1.91 6.71 12.77
C PHE A 21 -1.28 5.33 12.64
N VAL A 22 -2.07 4.26 12.66
CA VAL A 22 -1.57 2.90 12.39
C VAL A 22 -0.92 2.81 11.02
N TYR A 23 -1.52 3.41 10.01
CA TYR A 23 -1.01 3.36 8.65
C TYR A 23 0.28 4.17 8.49
N PHE A 24 0.38 5.32 9.15
CA PHE A 24 1.60 6.10 9.29
C PHE A 24 2.74 5.26 9.91
N LEU A 25 2.48 4.60 11.05
CA LEU A 25 3.46 3.72 11.71
C LEU A 25 3.87 2.54 10.82
N SER A 26 2.94 1.97 10.07
CA SER A 26 3.21 0.88 9.13
C SER A 26 4.30 1.24 8.13
N TYR A 27 4.28 2.48 7.63
CA TYR A 27 5.28 2.95 6.66
C TYR A 27 6.62 3.30 7.32
N ILE A 28 6.63 3.84 8.52
CA ILE A 28 7.87 4.01 9.29
C ILE A 28 8.56 2.66 9.45
N VAL A 29 7.82 1.67 9.94
CA VAL A 29 8.38 0.34 10.22
C VAL A 29 8.85 -0.37 8.94
N ARG A 30 8.24 -0.13 7.79
CA ARG A 30 8.72 -0.67 6.50
C ARG A 30 10.07 -0.08 6.10
N GLY A 31 10.26 1.22 6.29
CA GLY A 31 11.47 1.93 5.88
C GLY A 31 12.63 1.81 6.86
N VAL A 32 12.37 1.58 8.15
CA VAL A 32 13.37 1.62 9.23
C VAL A 32 14.56 0.68 9.01
N ASN A 33 14.37 -0.48 8.37
CA ASN A 33 15.45 -1.45 8.13
C ASN A 33 16.63 -0.89 7.35
N ALA A 34 16.36 -0.08 6.34
CA ALA A 34 17.42 0.53 5.54
C ALA A 34 18.31 1.47 6.38
N VAL A 35 17.69 2.18 7.32
CA VAL A 35 18.39 3.16 8.19
C VAL A 35 19.18 2.45 9.29
N ILE A 36 18.66 1.37 9.87
CA ILE A 36 19.35 0.65 10.95
C ILE A 36 20.37 -0.39 10.46
N PHE A 37 20.43 -0.66 9.14
CA PHE A 37 21.30 -1.70 8.58
C PHE A 37 22.76 -1.60 9.01
N PRO A 38 23.44 -0.43 9.01
CA PRO A 38 24.84 -0.33 9.44
C PRO A 38 25.06 -0.74 10.90
N TYR A 39 24.05 -0.54 11.75
CA TYR A 39 24.10 -0.96 13.16
C TYR A 39 23.90 -2.45 13.30
N LEU A 40 22.99 -3.07 12.53
CA LEU A 40 22.78 -4.52 12.51
C LEU A 40 24.00 -5.26 11.95
N GLU A 41 24.64 -4.72 10.92
CA GLU A 41 25.89 -5.25 10.38
C GLU A 41 26.99 -5.28 11.46
N ARG A 42 27.16 -4.19 12.19
CA ARG A 42 28.18 -4.07 13.24
C ARG A 42 27.89 -4.95 14.47
N ASP A 43 26.63 -4.96 14.95
CA ASP A 43 26.29 -5.54 16.26
C ASP A 43 25.88 -7.01 16.17
N VAL A 44 25.33 -7.45 15.04
CA VAL A 44 24.79 -8.82 14.85
C VAL A 44 25.49 -9.54 13.69
N GLY A 45 26.27 -8.85 12.87
CA GLY A 45 26.96 -9.42 11.70
C GLY A 45 26.01 -9.71 10.52
N VAL A 46 24.91 -8.94 10.40
CA VAL A 46 23.90 -9.08 9.33
C VAL A 46 24.49 -8.61 8.00
N THR A 47 24.41 -9.46 6.97
CA THR A 47 24.88 -9.13 5.61
C THR A 47 23.80 -8.39 4.80
N ALA A 48 24.16 -7.85 3.64
CA ALA A 48 23.19 -7.26 2.71
C ALA A 48 22.13 -8.27 2.23
N ALA A 49 22.50 -9.56 2.07
CA ALA A 49 21.56 -10.64 1.76
C ALA A 49 20.56 -10.87 2.91
N ASP A 50 21.03 -10.79 4.15
CA ASP A 50 20.19 -10.93 5.34
C ASP A 50 19.23 -9.75 5.50
N LEU A 51 19.61 -8.54 5.10
CA LEU A 51 18.71 -7.39 5.04
C LEU A 51 17.54 -7.64 4.07
N GLY A 52 17.86 -8.26 2.91
CA GLY A 52 16.84 -8.74 1.98
C GLY A 52 15.90 -9.76 2.61
N LEU A 53 16.43 -10.72 3.38
CA LEU A 53 15.64 -11.71 4.12
C LEU A 53 14.75 -11.07 5.18
N LEU A 54 15.25 -10.10 5.96
CA LEU A 54 14.47 -9.36 6.95
C LEU A 54 13.30 -8.59 6.30
N THR A 55 13.56 -7.96 5.15
CA THR A 55 12.53 -7.26 4.40
C THR A 55 11.49 -8.23 3.83
N SER A 56 11.96 -9.34 3.27
CA SER A 56 11.09 -10.40 2.73
C SER A 56 10.24 -11.06 3.81
N ALA A 57 10.77 -11.30 5.01
CA ALA A 57 10.03 -11.88 6.12
C ALA A 57 8.83 -10.99 6.51
N PHE A 58 9.03 -9.67 6.58
CA PHE A 58 7.93 -8.73 6.83
C PHE A 58 6.80 -8.90 5.81
N PHE A 59 7.12 -8.86 4.52
CA PHE A 59 6.12 -8.94 3.45
C PHE A 59 5.52 -10.34 3.30
N LEU A 60 6.27 -11.40 3.58
CA LEU A 60 5.78 -12.77 3.55
C LEU A 60 4.68 -12.99 4.60
N PHE A 61 4.93 -12.62 5.86
CA PHE A 61 3.94 -12.74 6.93
C PHE A 61 2.76 -11.81 6.71
N PHE A 62 3.02 -10.58 6.23
CA PHE A 62 1.99 -9.63 5.81
C PHE A 62 1.06 -10.20 4.74
N ALA A 63 1.59 -10.82 3.69
CA ALA A 63 0.81 -11.38 2.58
C ALA A 63 0.11 -12.69 2.97
N ALA A 64 0.79 -13.58 3.67
CA ALA A 64 0.27 -14.89 4.06
C ALA A 64 -1.00 -14.80 4.92
N CYS A 65 -1.14 -13.74 5.73
CA CYS A 65 -2.32 -13.59 6.58
C CYS A 65 -3.51 -12.91 5.88
N GLN A 66 -3.36 -12.35 4.67
CA GLN A 66 -4.44 -11.59 3.99
C GLN A 66 -5.76 -12.38 3.85
N PRO A 67 -5.78 -13.66 3.45
CA PRO A 67 -7.03 -14.40 3.35
C PRO A 67 -7.76 -14.53 4.69
N LEU A 68 -7.01 -14.78 5.77
CA LEU A 68 -7.57 -14.90 7.13
C LEU A 68 -8.02 -13.54 7.67
N LEU A 69 -7.27 -12.47 7.35
CA LEU A 69 -7.62 -11.09 7.72
C LEU A 69 -8.97 -10.67 7.15
N GLY A 70 -9.26 -10.99 5.89
CA GLY A 70 -10.55 -10.67 5.27
C GLY A 70 -11.72 -11.25 6.04
N VAL A 71 -11.62 -12.52 6.39
CA VAL A 71 -12.63 -13.23 7.21
C VAL A 71 -12.72 -12.63 8.61
N ALA A 72 -11.58 -12.35 9.25
CA ALA A 72 -11.53 -11.80 10.60
C ALA A 72 -12.10 -10.37 10.64
N LEU A 73 -11.84 -9.53 9.64
CA LEU A 73 -12.41 -8.19 9.50
C LEU A 73 -13.94 -8.22 9.42
N ASP A 74 -14.49 -9.15 8.65
CA ASP A 74 -15.94 -9.25 8.49
C ASP A 74 -16.60 -9.85 9.74
N ARG A 75 -15.89 -10.73 10.49
CA ARG A 75 -16.40 -11.40 11.68
C ARG A 75 -16.26 -10.58 12.97
N TYR A 76 -15.09 -9.98 13.19
CA TYR A 76 -14.76 -9.29 14.45
C TYR A 76 -14.79 -7.77 14.33
N GLY A 77 -14.86 -7.25 13.11
CA GLY A 77 -14.82 -5.82 12.82
C GLY A 77 -13.40 -5.21 12.86
N PRO A 78 -13.23 -4.01 12.27
CA PRO A 78 -11.93 -3.39 12.11
C PRO A 78 -11.29 -2.96 13.44
N ARG A 79 -12.07 -2.52 14.42
CA ARG A 79 -11.59 -2.08 15.74
C ARG A 79 -10.86 -3.23 16.45
N ARG A 80 -11.56 -4.34 16.74
CA ARG A 80 -11.03 -5.45 17.53
C ARG A 80 -9.84 -6.08 16.83
N LEU A 81 -9.98 -6.36 15.53
CA LEU A 81 -8.90 -6.99 14.77
C LEU A 81 -7.65 -6.12 14.74
N GLN A 82 -7.78 -4.83 14.38
CA GLN A 82 -6.60 -3.97 14.29
C GLN A 82 -5.95 -3.70 15.65
N THR A 83 -6.73 -3.61 16.73
CA THR A 83 -6.19 -3.53 18.10
C THR A 83 -5.33 -4.76 18.41
N THR A 84 -5.84 -5.97 18.15
CA THR A 84 -5.08 -7.23 18.37
C THR A 84 -3.81 -7.27 17.54
N LEU A 85 -3.89 -6.89 16.27
CA LEU A 85 -2.74 -6.85 15.37
C LEU A 85 -1.67 -5.85 15.83
N MET A 86 -2.06 -4.68 16.38
CA MET A 86 -1.11 -3.72 16.92
C MET A 86 -0.39 -4.24 18.17
N ILE A 87 -1.05 -5.06 18.99
CA ILE A 87 -0.39 -5.77 20.11
C ILE A 87 0.63 -6.76 19.57
N VAL A 88 0.32 -7.50 18.50
CA VAL A 88 1.28 -8.42 17.85
C VAL A 88 2.46 -7.63 17.28
N ALA A 89 2.24 -6.47 16.66
CA ALA A 89 3.30 -5.59 16.18
C ALA A 89 4.22 -5.12 17.32
N ALA A 90 3.62 -4.74 18.46
CA ALA A 90 4.38 -4.33 19.64
C ALA A 90 5.24 -5.46 20.19
N LEU A 91 4.69 -6.68 20.32
CA LEU A 91 5.44 -7.87 20.72
C LEU A 91 6.58 -8.18 19.76
N GLY A 92 6.32 -8.13 18.45
CA GLY A 92 7.34 -8.29 17.42
C GLY A 92 8.44 -7.23 17.54
N SER A 93 8.08 -5.98 17.82
CA SER A 93 9.07 -4.90 18.02
C SER A 93 9.91 -5.09 19.27
N VAL A 94 9.33 -5.54 20.38
CA VAL A 94 10.09 -5.91 21.58
C VAL A 94 11.07 -7.05 21.27
N LEU A 95 10.60 -8.11 20.62
CA LEU A 95 11.44 -9.26 20.24
C LEU A 95 12.57 -8.83 19.29
N PHE A 96 12.32 -7.89 18.37
CA PHE A 96 13.35 -7.36 17.49
C PHE A 96 14.44 -6.60 18.28
N GLY A 97 14.04 -5.76 19.24
CA GLY A 97 14.97 -5.03 20.10
C GLY A 97 15.79 -5.91 21.05
N LEU A 98 15.28 -7.12 21.38
CA LEU A 98 15.98 -8.12 22.21
C LEU A 98 16.78 -9.13 21.39
N ALA A 99 16.68 -9.10 20.05
CA ALA A 99 17.29 -10.09 19.19
C ALA A 99 18.83 -10.00 19.19
N SER A 100 19.48 -11.14 19.31
CA SER A 100 20.94 -11.31 19.26
C SER A 100 21.40 -12.20 18.11
N SER A 101 20.49 -12.67 17.27
CA SER A 101 20.77 -13.51 16.09
C SER A 101 19.87 -13.18 14.92
N LEU A 102 20.33 -13.48 13.70
CA LEU A 102 19.56 -13.30 12.47
C LEU A 102 18.19 -13.99 12.52
N SER A 103 18.13 -15.23 13.01
CA SER A 103 16.87 -15.98 13.08
C SER A 103 15.83 -15.31 13.99
N GLN A 104 16.26 -14.74 15.11
CA GLN A 104 15.40 -13.96 16.00
C GLN A 104 14.92 -12.68 15.34
N LEU A 105 15.82 -11.95 14.63
CA LEU A 105 15.46 -10.75 13.87
C LEU A 105 14.43 -11.08 12.78
N VAL A 106 14.62 -12.18 12.02
CA VAL A 106 13.70 -12.62 10.96
C VAL A 106 12.30 -12.94 11.51
N LEU A 107 12.25 -13.72 12.62
CA LEU A 107 10.97 -14.06 13.27
C LEU A 107 10.26 -12.80 13.81
N ALA A 108 10.99 -11.95 14.52
CA ALA A 108 10.47 -10.70 15.05
C ALA A 108 9.95 -9.81 13.92
N ARG A 109 10.67 -9.74 12.78
CA ARG A 109 10.27 -8.97 11.59
C ARG A 109 9.01 -9.52 10.95
N GLY A 110 8.87 -10.84 10.90
CA GLY A 110 7.63 -11.51 10.48
C GLY A 110 6.44 -11.14 11.36
N LEU A 111 6.59 -11.16 12.68
CA LEU A 111 5.55 -10.75 13.63
C LEU A 111 5.16 -9.27 13.48
N ILE A 112 6.14 -8.39 13.27
CA ILE A 112 5.86 -6.98 12.98
C ILE A 112 5.05 -6.88 11.67
N GLY A 113 5.44 -7.59 10.62
CA GLY A 113 4.72 -7.65 9.35
C GLY A 113 3.28 -8.13 9.50
N LEU A 114 3.07 -9.19 10.27
CA LEU A 114 1.73 -9.68 10.62
C LEU A 114 0.91 -8.61 11.35
N GLY A 115 1.50 -7.92 12.33
CA GLY A 115 0.83 -6.89 13.12
C GLY A 115 0.38 -5.68 12.29
N PHE A 116 1.12 -5.31 11.25
CA PHE A 116 0.75 -4.21 10.35
C PHE A 116 -0.07 -4.65 9.13
N ALA A 117 -0.32 -5.94 8.92
CA ALA A 117 -1.00 -6.45 7.74
C ALA A 117 -2.44 -5.98 7.57
N GLY A 118 -3.12 -5.64 8.69
CA GLY A 118 -4.47 -5.11 8.67
C GLY A 118 -4.57 -3.59 8.40
N GLY A 119 -3.47 -2.84 8.45
CA GLY A 119 -3.49 -1.37 8.52
C GLY A 119 -4.33 -0.67 7.45
N LEU A 120 -4.20 -1.07 6.18
CA LEU A 120 -5.04 -0.55 5.10
C LEU A 120 -6.44 -1.18 5.13
N MET A 121 -6.51 -2.50 5.27
CA MET A 121 -7.76 -3.24 5.10
C MET A 121 -8.77 -2.94 6.20
N ALA A 122 -8.31 -2.81 7.44
CA ALA A 122 -9.15 -2.41 8.56
C ALA A 122 -9.65 -0.98 8.40
N ALA A 123 -8.81 -0.07 7.90
CA ALA A 123 -9.21 1.29 7.59
C ALA A 123 -10.26 1.33 6.46
N MET A 124 -10.06 0.56 5.37
CA MET A 124 -11.05 0.48 4.29
C MET A 124 -12.39 -0.05 4.80
N LYS A 125 -12.39 -1.09 5.64
CA LYS A 125 -13.62 -1.59 6.28
C LYS A 125 -14.23 -0.53 7.21
N ALA A 126 -13.43 0.18 7.99
CA ALA A 126 -13.92 1.27 8.83
C ALA A 126 -14.54 2.39 7.98
N ILE A 127 -13.91 2.79 6.88
CA ILE A 127 -14.45 3.79 5.96
C ILE A 127 -15.84 3.37 5.46
N THR A 128 -16.03 2.12 5.06
CA THR A 128 -17.34 1.64 4.58
C THR A 128 -18.41 1.59 5.67
N LEU A 129 -18.02 1.45 6.95
CA LEU A 129 -18.95 1.36 8.06
C LEU A 129 -19.41 2.72 8.58
N TRP A 130 -18.53 3.74 8.57
CA TRP A 130 -18.79 5.03 9.24
C TRP A 130 -18.99 6.19 8.27
N TYR A 131 -18.47 6.11 7.05
CA TYR A 131 -18.56 7.21 6.08
C TYR A 131 -19.55 6.90 4.95
N PRO A 132 -20.28 7.89 4.43
CA PRO A 132 -21.15 7.69 3.28
C PRO A 132 -20.32 7.38 2.03
N PRO A 133 -20.82 6.55 1.08
CA PRO A 133 -20.08 6.14 -0.12
C PRO A 133 -19.47 7.30 -0.92
N ARG A 134 -20.15 8.43 -0.93
CA ARG A 134 -19.68 9.66 -1.62
C ARG A 134 -18.35 10.19 -1.08
N ARG A 135 -17.95 9.87 0.17
CA ARG A 135 -16.72 10.33 0.82
C ARG A 135 -15.61 9.28 0.86
N TRP A 136 -15.86 8.06 0.41
CA TRP A 136 -14.88 6.98 0.51
C TRP A 136 -13.56 7.33 -0.19
N GLY A 137 -13.63 7.88 -1.42
CA GLY A 137 -12.43 8.28 -2.16
C GLY A 137 -11.62 9.36 -1.45
N LEU A 138 -12.29 10.40 -0.90
CA LEU A 138 -11.64 11.46 -0.14
C LEU A 138 -10.92 10.91 1.09
N ILE A 139 -11.64 10.13 1.90
CA ILE A 139 -11.08 9.57 3.16
C ILE A 139 -9.95 8.59 2.85
N THR A 140 -10.08 7.78 1.79
CA THR A 140 -9.01 6.89 1.31
C THR A 140 -7.76 7.67 0.91
N GLY A 141 -7.92 8.77 0.17
CA GLY A 141 -6.79 9.62 -0.23
C GLY A 141 -6.02 10.18 0.97
N PHE A 142 -6.73 10.73 1.97
CA PHE A 142 -6.10 11.21 3.21
C PHE A 142 -5.48 10.07 4.04
N HIS A 143 -6.09 8.89 4.05
CA HIS A 143 -5.51 7.73 4.72
C HIS A 143 -4.19 7.31 4.06
N MET A 144 -4.13 7.29 2.73
CA MET A 144 -2.90 7.03 1.99
C MET A 144 -1.84 8.10 2.21
N MET A 145 -2.24 9.39 2.29
CA MET A 145 -1.33 10.49 2.63
C MET A 145 -0.65 10.26 3.99
N ALA A 146 -1.36 9.73 4.99
CA ALA A 146 -0.75 9.37 6.27
C ALA A 146 0.36 8.32 6.10
N GLY A 147 0.20 7.33 5.22
CA GLY A 147 1.25 6.39 4.86
C GLY A 147 2.44 7.06 4.17
N GLY A 148 2.19 7.95 3.23
CA GLY A 148 3.24 8.76 2.58
C GLY A 148 4.05 9.58 3.58
N ALA A 149 3.37 10.26 4.52
CA ALA A 149 4.02 10.98 5.61
C ALA A 149 4.86 10.04 6.50
N GLY A 150 4.37 8.81 6.76
CA GLY A 150 5.12 7.77 7.47
C GLY A 150 6.40 7.35 6.72
N SER A 151 6.33 7.23 5.39
CA SER A 151 7.51 6.97 4.55
C SER A 151 8.57 8.05 4.69
N MET A 152 8.17 9.32 4.70
CA MET A 152 9.08 10.45 4.92
C MET A 152 9.66 10.43 6.35
N ALA A 153 8.84 10.11 7.35
CA ALA A 153 9.28 9.97 8.73
C ALA A 153 10.24 8.80 8.97
N ALA A 154 10.23 7.79 8.10
CA ALA A 154 11.13 6.65 8.16
C ALA A 154 12.59 6.98 7.80
N THR A 155 12.88 8.16 7.29
CA THR A 155 14.21 8.62 6.87
C THR A 155 14.85 9.48 7.96
N LEU A 156 14.95 10.81 7.74
CA LEU A 156 15.63 11.75 8.65
C LEU A 156 15.17 11.67 10.13
N PRO A 157 13.86 11.57 10.47
CA PRO A 157 13.43 11.45 11.86
C PRO A 157 13.94 10.18 12.55
N VAL A 158 13.97 9.04 11.83
CA VAL A 158 14.53 7.78 12.35
C VAL A 158 16.04 7.91 12.50
N GLU A 159 16.76 8.46 11.52
CA GLU A 159 18.20 8.68 11.60
C GLU A 159 18.56 9.59 12.77
N TRP A 160 17.84 10.71 12.94
CA TRP A 160 18.00 11.58 14.11
C TRP A 160 17.75 10.85 15.42
N SER A 161 16.74 10.00 15.51
CA SER A 161 16.48 9.23 16.73
C SER A 161 17.63 8.30 17.11
N LEU A 162 18.35 7.74 16.10
CA LEU A 162 19.52 6.89 16.32
C LEU A 162 20.77 7.66 16.84
N SER A 163 20.78 8.99 16.77
CA SER A 163 21.81 9.80 17.44
C SER A 163 21.58 9.91 18.97
N VAL A 164 20.37 9.61 19.44
CA VAL A 164 19.95 9.73 20.85
C VAL A 164 19.77 8.37 21.52
N VAL A 165 19.29 7.37 20.76
CA VAL A 165 19.02 6.00 21.28
C VAL A 165 19.65 4.96 20.37
N SER A 166 19.95 3.78 20.94
CA SER A 166 20.38 2.62 20.15
C SER A 166 19.27 2.12 19.24
N TRP A 167 19.61 1.30 18.21
CA TRP A 167 18.60 0.66 17.36
C TRP A 167 17.65 -0.23 18.17
N GLN A 168 18.11 -0.88 19.25
CA GLN A 168 17.27 -1.64 20.18
C GLN A 168 16.27 -0.69 20.88
N GLY A 169 16.76 0.45 21.39
CA GLY A 169 15.91 1.48 22.00
C GLY A 169 14.86 2.02 21.06
N LEU A 170 15.20 2.22 19.78
CA LEU A 170 14.23 2.61 18.74
C LEU A 170 13.10 1.58 18.62
N PHE A 171 13.40 0.28 18.64
CA PHE A 171 12.37 -0.75 18.55
C PHE A 171 11.50 -0.85 19.80
N PHE A 172 12.06 -0.56 21.00
CA PHE A 172 11.23 -0.42 22.20
C PHE A 172 10.32 0.79 22.14
N TRP A 173 10.75 1.91 21.56
CA TRP A 173 9.87 3.06 21.30
C TRP A 173 8.77 2.69 20.30
N LEU A 174 9.11 2.00 19.20
CA LEU A 174 8.12 1.52 18.22
C LEU A 174 7.11 0.56 18.86
N ALA A 175 7.54 -0.28 19.80
CA ALA A 175 6.64 -1.13 20.58
C ALA A 175 5.67 -0.31 21.43
N GLY A 176 6.18 0.67 22.18
CA GLY A 176 5.37 1.59 23.00
C GLY A 176 4.35 2.37 22.15
N ILE A 177 4.79 2.90 21.00
CA ILE A 177 3.92 3.63 20.08
C ILE A 177 2.87 2.70 19.46
N SER A 178 3.23 1.44 19.16
CA SER A 178 2.27 0.44 18.68
C SER A 178 1.21 0.08 19.73
N LEU A 179 1.59 -0.01 21.02
CA LEU A 179 0.64 -0.19 22.12
C LEU A 179 -0.26 1.04 22.30
N LEU A 180 0.30 2.26 22.15
CA LEU A 180 -0.50 3.48 22.15
C LEU A 180 -1.52 3.47 21.01
N ALA A 181 -1.12 3.06 19.81
CA ALA A 181 -2.02 2.91 18.67
C ALA A 181 -3.13 1.87 18.95
N ALA A 182 -2.78 0.73 19.57
CA ALA A 182 -3.76 -0.27 20.02
C ALA A 182 -4.75 0.31 21.02
N LEU A 183 -4.28 1.08 22.00
CA LEU A 183 -5.12 1.75 23.00
C LEU A 183 -6.05 2.78 22.34
N LEU A 184 -5.52 3.62 21.46
CA LEU A 184 -6.30 4.63 20.72
C LEU A 184 -7.40 3.96 19.88
N LEU A 185 -7.09 2.88 19.15
CA LEU A 185 -8.10 2.11 18.43
C LEU A 185 -9.16 1.55 19.36
N HIS A 186 -8.74 0.97 20.49
CA HIS A 186 -9.65 0.34 21.43
C HIS A 186 -10.60 1.33 22.14
N VAL A 187 -10.09 2.49 22.51
CA VAL A 187 -10.85 3.49 23.29
C VAL A 187 -11.64 4.44 22.39
N ALA A 188 -11.01 4.95 21.32
CA ALA A 188 -11.61 6.01 20.50
C ALA A 188 -12.61 5.46 19.48
N VAL A 189 -12.28 4.32 18.80
CA VAL A 189 -13.13 3.81 17.73
C VAL A 189 -14.42 3.21 18.32
N PRO A 190 -15.61 3.71 17.94
CA PRO A 190 -16.86 3.13 18.42
C PRO A 190 -17.03 1.68 17.97
N GLU A 191 -17.59 0.83 18.80
CA GLU A 191 -17.91 -0.52 18.39
C GLU A 191 -19.16 -0.52 17.52
N ARG A 192 -19.06 -1.17 16.37
CA ARG A 192 -20.20 -1.41 15.51
C ARG A 192 -20.33 -2.91 15.31
N ALA A 193 -21.51 -3.44 15.60
CA ALA A 193 -21.78 -4.87 15.48
C ALA A 193 -21.41 -5.33 14.06
N PRO A 194 -20.70 -6.48 13.92
CA PRO A 194 -20.41 -7.04 12.61
C PRO A 194 -21.70 -7.30 11.85
N SER A 195 -21.72 -6.94 10.58
CA SER A 195 -22.91 -7.08 9.73
C SER A 195 -23.23 -8.54 9.36
N SER A 196 -22.27 -9.45 9.52
CA SER A 196 -22.49 -10.87 9.29
C SER A 196 -22.45 -11.68 10.58
N ARG A 197 -23.55 -12.34 10.95
CA ARG A 197 -23.53 -13.49 11.85
C ARG A 197 -22.65 -14.54 11.20
N GLY A 198 -21.49 -14.84 11.77
CA GLY A 198 -20.45 -15.68 11.17
C GLY A 198 -20.99 -16.99 10.66
N GLY A 199 -21.06 -17.14 9.35
CA GLY A 199 -21.18 -18.40 8.68
C GLY A 199 -19.99 -19.31 8.95
N SER A 200 -20.08 -20.60 8.63
CA SER A 200 -18.96 -21.55 8.77
C SER A 200 -17.73 -21.05 8.01
N LEU A 201 -16.51 -21.45 8.42
CA LEU A 201 -15.28 -21.12 7.69
C LEU A 201 -15.39 -21.52 6.21
N GLY A 202 -16.01 -22.66 5.91
CA GLY A 202 -16.25 -23.11 4.52
C GLY A 202 -17.12 -22.12 3.73
N GLU A 203 -18.15 -21.54 4.33
CA GLU A 203 -18.97 -20.50 3.69
C GLU A 203 -18.15 -19.22 3.45
N GLN A 204 -17.28 -18.86 4.37
CA GLN A 204 -16.41 -17.70 4.24
C GLN A 204 -15.43 -17.86 3.06
N PHE A 205 -14.81 -19.04 2.92
CA PHE A 205 -13.94 -19.33 1.78
C PHE A 205 -14.72 -19.41 0.46
N ARG A 206 -15.95 -19.92 0.48
CA ARG A 206 -16.82 -19.93 -0.71
C ARG A 206 -17.12 -18.51 -1.20
N ILE A 207 -17.38 -17.57 -0.29
CA ILE A 207 -17.61 -16.16 -0.64
C ILE A 207 -16.33 -15.52 -1.20
N THR A 208 -15.17 -15.78 -0.61
CA THR A 208 -13.88 -15.33 -1.16
C THR A 208 -13.66 -15.89 -2.58
N GLY A 209 -13.96 -17.17 -2.80
CA GLY A 209 -13.96 -17.79 -4.13
C GLY A 209 -14.90 -17.08 -5.11
N ALA A 210 -16.11 -16.73 -4.67
CA ALA A 210 -17.08 -15.99 -5.50
C ALA A 210 -16.60 -14.58 -5.87
N ILE A 211 -15.85 -13.90 -4.98
CA ILE A 211 -15.21 -12.61 -5.28
C ILE A 211 -14.13 -12.81 -6.33
N LEU A 212 -13.24 -13.80 -6.14
CA LEU A 212 -12.11 -14.07 -7.04
C LEU A 212 -12.54 -14.61 -8.41
N THR A 213 -13.78 -15.10 -8.56
CA THR A 213 -14.35 -15.52 -9.85
C THR A 213 -15.29 -14.48 -10.46
N ASP A 214 -15.48 -13.32 -9.82
CA ASP A 214 -16.39 -12.30 -10.31
C ASP A 214 -15.82 -11.56 -11.53
N GLY A 215 -16.60 -11.49 -12.61
CA GLY A 215 -16.15 -10.85 -13.86
C GLY A 215 -15.93 -9.35 -13.75
N PHE A 216 -16.64 -8.63 -12.85
CA PHE A 216 -16.41 -7.21 -12.62
C PHE A 216 -15.12 -6.98 -11.81
N TYR A 217 -14.81 -7.87 -10.87
CA TYR A 217 -13.57 -7.88 -10.14
C TYR A 217 -12.38 -7.98 -11.11
N TRP A 218 -12.38 -8.98 -12.00
CA TRP A 218 -11.32 -9.19 -12.99
C TRP A 218 -11.30 -8.16 -14.13
N ARG A 219 -12.33 -7.36 -14.26
CA ARG A 219 -12.30 -6.20 -15.16
C ARG A 219 -11.35 -5.11 -14.67
N ILE A 220 -11.30 -4.85 -13.37
CA ILE A 220 -10.50 -3.76 -12.77
C ILE A 220 -9.15 -4.27 -12.27
N GLN A 221 -9.09 -5.46 -11.70
CA GLN A 221 -7.96 -5.97 -10.96
C GLN A 221 -6.64 -6.03 -11.74
N PRO A 222 -6.58 -6.44 -13.02
CA PRO A 222 -5.34 -6.45 -13.79
C PRO A 222 -4.70 -5.06 -13.89
N LEU A 223 -5.50 -4.04 -14.21
CA LEU A 223 -5.00 -2.67 -14.30
C LEU A 223 -4.51 -2.18 -12.94
N LEU A 224 -5.29 -2.39 -11.87
CA LEU A 224 -4.91 -1.99 -10.52
C LEU A 224 -3.59 -2.65 -10.09
N CYS A 225 -3.41 -3.93 -10.34
CA CYS A 225 -2.17 -4.64 -10.02
C CYS A 225 -0.97 -4.08 -10.78
N LEU A 226 -1.09 -3.82 -12.09
CA LEU A 226 -0.02 -3.28 -12.90
C LEU A 226 0.31 -1.83 -12.54
N GLN A 227 -0.70 -1.03 -12.20
CA GLN A 227 -0.50 0.34 -11.71
C GLN A 227 0.27 0.34 -10.38
N GLN A 228 -0.08 -0.57 -9.47
CA GLN A 228 0.60 -0.70 -8.17
C GLN A 228 2.00 -1.30 -8.30
N LEU A 229 2.22 -2.23 -9.25
CA LEU A 229 3.55 -2.71 -9.61
C LEU A 229 4.41 -1.55 -10.12
N ALA A 230 3.93 -0.77 -11.08
CA ALA A 230 4.63 0.39 -11.57
C ALA A 230 4.93 1.37 -10.42
N PHE A 231 3.92 1.77 -9.68
CA PHE A 231 4.02 2.78 -8.64
C PHE A 231 4.94 2.35 -7.49
N ILE A 232 4.57 1.29 -6.76
CA ILE A 232 5.32 0.82 -5.59
C ILE A 232 6.63 0.18 -6.04
N GLY A 233 6.58 -0.72 -7.03
CA GLY A 233 7.75 -1.47 -7.48
C GLY A 233 8.85 -0.58 -8.03
N CYS A 234 8.50 0.41 -8.86
CA CYS A 234 9.52 1.30 -9.43
C CYS A 234 10.06 2.27 -8.39
N ILE A 235 9.23 2.90 -7.57
CA ILE A 235 9.72 3.85 -6.55
C ILE A 235 10.62 3.15 -5.51
N THR A 236 10.24 1.96 -5.06
CA THR A 236 10.96 1.29 -3.96
C THR A 236 12.23 0.55 -4.40
N LEU A 237 12.29 0.07 -5.65
CA LEU A 237 13.40 -0.76 -6.10
C LEU A 237 14.14 -0.18 -7.31
N TRP A 238 13.41 0.28 -8.34
CA TRP A 238 13.99 0.57 -9.65
C TRP A 238 14.38 2.04 -9.84
N MET A 239 13.83 2.98 -9.06
CA MET A 239 14.12 4.40 -9.22
C MET A 239 15.60 4.73 -8.95
N GLY A 240 16.18 4.21 -7.87
CA GLY A 240 17.58 4.45 -7.54
C GLY A 240 18.55 3.98 -8.62
N PRO A 241 18.52 2.69 -9.03
CA PRO A 241 19.31 2.19 -10.15
C PRO A 241 19.05 2.94 -11.46
N TRP A 242 17.79 3.22 -11.80
CA TRP A 242 17.44 3.97 -13.00
C TRP A 242 18.06 5.38 -13.02
N LEU A 243 18.01 6.11 -11.89
CA LEU A 243 18.62 7.43 -11.77
C LEU A 243 20.12 7.40 -12.01
N ARG A 244 20.81 6.35 -11.55
CA ARG A 244 22.24 6.16 -11.77
C ARG A 244 22.53 5.78 -13.22
N ASP A 245 21.85 4.75 -13.76
CA ASP A 245 22.23 4.06 -14.99
C ASP A 245 21.66 4.75 -16.24
N VAL A 246 20.48 5.35 -16.13
CA VAL A 246 19.76 6.01 -17.24
C VAL A 246 19.75 7.52 -17.06
N GLY A 247 19.47 7.99 -15.83
CA GLY A 247 19.40 9.42 -15.52
C GLY A 247 20.75 10.11 -15.40
N GLY A 248 21.87 9.36 -15.37
CA GLY A 248 23.23 9.92 -15.25
C GLY A 248 23.52 10.61 -13.90
N VAL A 249 22.68 10.40 -12.88
CA VAL A 249 22.85 10.99 -11.54
C VAL A 249 23.82 10.13 -10.73
N THR A 250 25.11 10.38 -10.86
CA THR A 250 26.17 9.60 -10.19
C THR A 250 26.30 9.93 -8.70
N ASP A 251 26.00 11.16 -8.31
CA ASP A 251 26.05 11.58 -6.90
C ASP A 251 24.92 10.93 -6.08
N GLN A 252 25.30 10.33 -4.94
CA GLN A 252 24.36 9.62 -4.06
C GLN A 252 23.41 10.59 -3.35
N ALA A 253 23.88 11.78 -2.94
CA ALA A 253 23.05 12.78 -2.27
C ALA A 253 21.99 13.33 -3.24
N ALA A 254 22.38 13.66 -4.47
CA ALA A 254 21.44 14.09 -5.51
C ALA A 254 20.37 13.04 -5.82
N ARG A 255 20.73 11.74 -5.84
CA ARG A 255 19.72 10.67 -5.97
C ARG A 255 18.76 10.62 -4.80
N ALA A 256 19.26 10.76 -3.57
CA ALA A 256 18.43 10.77 -2.37
C ALA A 256 17.45 11.96 -2.39
N ASP A 257 17.87 13.14 -2.82
CA ASP A 257 16.99 14.31 -2.98
C ASP A 257 15.87 14.05 -3.98
N ILE A 258 16.18 13.43 -5.14
CA ILE A 258 15.17 13.12 -6.15
C ILE A 258 14.17 12.08 -5.62
N LEU A 259 14.64 11.06 -4.88
CA LEU A 259 13.75 10.10 -4.20
C LEU A 259 12.84 10.81 -3.18
N LEU A 260 13.38 11.76 -2.42
CA LEU A 260 12.61 12.54 -1.45
C LEU A 260 11.53 13.37 -2.17
N TYR A 261 11.87 14.07 -3.26
CA TYR A 261 10.91 14.86 -4.04
C TYR A 261 9.81 13.99 -4.65
N ALA A 262 10.16 12.82 -5.20
CA ALA A 262 9.18 11.88 -5.74
C ALA A 262 8.24 11.34 -4.64
N THR A 263 8.77 11.02 -3.46
CA THR A 263 7.99 10.55 -2.30
C THR A 263 7.10 11.65 -1.72
N ALA A 264 7.58 12.89 -1.67
CA ALA A 264 6.78 14.05 -1.28
C ALA A 264 5.65 14.30 -2.29
N ALA A 265 5.94 14.23 -3.59
CA ALA A 265 4.94 14.33 -4.65
C ALA A 265 3.90 13.19 -4.57
N MET A 266 4.32 11.97 -4.26
CA MET A 266 3.43 10.84 -3.97
C MET A 266 2.49 11.14 -2.80
N THR A 267 3.03 11.65 -1.70
CA THR A 267 2.25 11.98 -0.50
C THR A 267 1.20 13.05 -0.79
N LEU A 268 1.59 14.09 -1.53
CA LEU A 268 0.68 15.13 -2.02
C LEU A 268 -0.35 14.54 -3.00
N GLY A 269 0.09 13.66 -3.91
CA GLY A 269 -0.76 12.97 -4.87
C GLY A 269 -1.89 12.19 -4.22
N PHE A 270 -1.64 11.50 -3.11
CA PHE A 270 -2.68 10.81 -2.35
C PHE A 270 -3.75 11.78 -1.80
N ALA A 271 -3.35 12.90 -1.21
CA ALA A 271 -4.30 13.91 -0.73
C ALA A 271 -5.11 14.52 -1.87
N VAL A 272 -4.40 14.94 -2.93
CA VAL A 272 -5.03 15.55 -4.12
C VAL A 272 -5.95 14.56 -4.83
N SER A 273 -5.60 13.27 -4.91
CA SER A 273 -6.45 12.25 -5.53
C SER A 273 -7.81 12.15 -4.85
N GLY A 274 -7.86 12.20 -3.51
CA GLY A 274 -9.10 12.17 -2.75
C GLY A 274 -9.94 13.44 -2.94
N LEU A 275 -9.31 14.62 -2.87
CA LEU A 275 -9.98 15.91 -3.09
C LEU A 275 -10.49 16.02 -4.52
N LEU A 276 -9.67 15.64 -5.49
CA LEU A 276 -10.05 15.69 -6.92
C LEU A 276 -11.17 14.71 -7.23
N ALA A 277 -11.17 13.50 -6.66
CA ALA A 277 -12.26 12.53 -6.81
C ALA A 277 -13.58 13.11 -6.28
N GLU A 278 -13.57 13.76 -5.11
CA GLU A 278 -14.77 14.42 -4.56
C GLU A 278 -15.23 15.60 -5.42
N PHE A 279 -14.32 16.47 -5.86
CA PHE A 279 -14.61 17.60 -6.74
C PHE A 279 -15.21 17.17 -8.08
N LEU A 280 -14.61 16.18 -8.74
CA LEU A 280 -15.08 15.66 -10.03
C LEU A 280 -16.45 14.99 -9.91
N ARG A 281 -16.70 14.29 -8.81
CA ARG A 281 -18.01 13.70 -8.51
C ARG A 281 -19.11 14.76 -8.36
N HIS A 282 -18.81 15.90 -7.72
CA HIS A 282 -19.75 17.04 -7.68
C HIS A 282 -20.04 17.63 -9.05
N ARG A 283 -19.13 17.44 -10.03
CA ARG A 283 -19.33 17.81 -11.43
C ARG A 283 -19.99 16.71 -12.27
N GLY A 284 -20.44 15.60 -11.66
CA GLY A 284 -21.07 14.47 -12.32
C GLY A 284 -20.12 13.46 -12.95
N ILE A 285 -18.80 13.61 -12.76
CA ILE A 285 -17.79 12.67 -13.24
C ILE A 285 -17.62 11.56 -12.20
N SER A 286 -17.83 10.30 -12.60
CA SER A 286 -17.70 9.15 -11.68
C SER A 286 -16.23 8.86 -11.33
N ASP A 287 -16.02 8.29 -10.15
CA ASP A 287 -14.68 7.84 -9.69
C ASP A 287 -14.05 6.83 -10.65
N PHE A 288 -14.87 6.04 -11.33
CA PHE A 288 -14.42 5.11 -12.37
C PHE A 288 -13.78 5.83 -13.57
N VAL A 289 -14.42 6.90 -14.05
CA VAL A 289 -13.91 7.69 -15.19
C VAL A 289 -12.64 8.44 -14.80
N SER A 290 -12.64 9.12 -13.65
CA SER A 290 -11.46 9.87 -13.19
C SER A 290 -10.26 8.96 -12.93
N SER A 291 -10.48 7.75 -12.37
CA SER A 291 -9.43 6.74 -12.18
C SER A 291 -8.85 6.24 -13.51
N ASN A 292 -9.69 6.04 -14.54
CA ASN A 292 -9.21 5.62 -15.86
C ASN A 292 -8.35 6.69 -16.52
N VAL A 293 -8.76 7.97 -16.45
CA VAL A 293 -7.95 9.09 -16.98
C VAL A 293 -6.62 9.19 -16.24
N ALA A 294 -6.64 9.15 -14.92
CA ALA A 294 -5.41 9.19 -14.12
C ALA A 294 -4.48 8.00 -14.42
N SER A 295 -5.05 6.80 -14.61
CA SER A 295 -4.29 5.61 -14.99
C SER A 295 -3.62 5.73 -16.35
N LEU A 296 -4.31 6.33 -17.32
CA LEU A 296 -3.72 6.64 -18.64
C LEU A 296 -2.56 7.63 -18.50
N LEU A 297 -2.76 8.73 -17.77
CA LEU A 297 -1.72 9.73 -17.54
C LEU A 297 -0.50 9.12 -16.84
N PHE A 298 -0.72 8.27 -15.84
CA PHE A 298 0.36 7.58 -15.15
C PHE A 298 1.10 6.58 -16.07
N ALA A 299 0.37 5.82 -16.90
CA ALA A 299 0.98 4.95 -17.90
C ALA A 299 1.84 5.76 -18.89
N LEU A 300 1.37 6.91 -19.36
CA LEU A 300 2.14 7.79 -20.25
C LEU A 300 3.45 8.28 -19.61
N VAL A 301 3.45 8.58 -18.32
CA VAL A 301 4.69 8.93 -17.59
C VAL A 301 5.62 7.71 -17.48
N THR A 302 5.09 6.49 -17.28
CA THR A 302 5.86 5.25 -17.32
C THR A 302 6.52 5.06 -18.68
N GLY A 303 5.77 5.28 -19.78
CA GLY A 303 6.29 5.25 -21.15
C GLY A 303 7.33 6.34 -21.44
N TRP A 304 7.14 7.54 -20.88
CA TRP A 304 8.12 8.62 -20.99
C TRP A 304 9.47 8.23 -20.37
N LEU A 305 9.46 7.68 -19.14
CA LEU A 305 10.67 7.18 -18.48
C LEU A 305 11.33 6.02 -19.23
N ALA A 306 10.56 5.22 -19.98
CA ALA A 306 11.05 4.11 -20.77
C ALA A 306 11.77 4.57 -22.06
N PHE A 307 11.08 5.38 -22.88
CA PHE A 307 11.46 5.60 -24.27
C PHE A 307 12.17 6.94 -24.52
N SER A 308 11.92 7.95 -23.68
CA SER A 308 12.47 9.29 -23.85
C SER A 308 12.96 9.87 -22.52
N PRO A 309 13.91 9.20 -21.83
CA PRO A 309 14.37 9.65 -20.54
C PRO A 309 14.95 11.07 -20.65
N PRO A 310 14.45 12.01 -19.83
CA PRO A 310 14.84 13.41 -19.90
C PRO A 310 16.22 13.63 -19.28
N ALA A 311 16.90 14.70 -19.72
CA ALA A 311 18.18 15.11 -19.16
C ALA A 311 18.06 15.52 -17.66
N ASN A 312 16.91 16.06 -17.25
CA ASN A 312 16.60 16.31 -15.83
C ASN A 312 15.50 15.34 -15.35
N PRO A 313 15.82 14.33 -14.54
CA PRO A 313 14.88 13.32 -14.10
C PRO A 313 13.95 13.75 -12.97
N VAL A 314 14.15 14.92 -12.35
CA VAL A 314 13.39 15.36 -11.17
C VAL A 314 11.89 15.45 -11.47
N LEU A 315 11.51 16.23 -12.47
CA LEU A 315 10.09 16.45 -12.80
C LEU A 315 9.37 15.15 -13.22
N PRO A 316 9.91 14.30 -14.10
CA PRO A 316 9.26 13.04 -14.45
C PRO A 316 9.04 12.10 -13.26
N TRP A 317 10.00 11.98 -12.35
CA TRP A 317 9.83 11.16 -11.15
C TRP A 317 8.87 11.76 -10.13
N MET A 318 8.81 13.10 -10.03
CA MET A 318 7.76 13.77 -9.24
C MET A 318 6.37 13.52 -9.84
N LEU A 319 6.21 13.63 -11.16
CA LEU A 319 4.96 13.33 -11.85
C LEU A 319 4.60 11.84 -11.72
N PHE A 320 5.59 10.95 -11.78
CA PHE A 320 5.40 9.53 -11.56
C PHE A 320 4.86 9.25 -10.15
N GLY A 321 5.47 9.84 -9.12
CA GLY A 321 4.98 9.74 -7.74
C GLY A 321 3.58 10.30 -7.57
N PHE A 322 3.34 11.52 -8.07
CA PHE A 322 2.08 12.23 -7.93
C PHE A 322 0.91 11.52 -8.63
N LEU A 323 1.07 11.17 -9.90
CA LEU A 323 0.02 10.51 -10.69
C LEU A 323 -0.17 9.04 -10.28
N GLY A 324 0.91 8.35 -9.90
CA GLY A 324 0.86 6.97 -9.44
C GLY A 324 0.07 6.77 -8.13
N ALA A 325 -0.16 7.84 -7.38
CA ALA A 325 -1.00 7.80 -6.19
C ALA A 325 -2.51 7.69 -6.50
N TYR A 326 -2.97 8.15 -7.68
CA TYR A 326 -4.41 8.22 -7.99
C TYR A 326 -5.09 6.85 -8.18
N PRO A 327 -4.49 5.82 -8.80
CA PRO A 327 -5.12 4.51 -8.99
C PRO A 327 -5.64 3.82 -7.72
N ILE A 328 -5.23 4.27 -6.53
CA ILE A 328 -5.80 3.80 -5.26
C ILE A 328 -7.32 4.02 -5.19
N GLN A 329 -7.86 4.97 -5.95
CA GLN A 329 -9.29 5.26 -6.03
C GLN A 329 -10.11 4.11 -6.65
N TYR A 330 -9.47 3.12 -7.27
CA TYR A 330 -10.16 1.88 -7.66
C TYR A 330 -10.61 1.04 -6.46
N PHE A 331 -9.96 1.13 -5.29
CA PHE A 331 -10.38 0.40 -4.09
C PHE A 331 -11.83 0.72 -3.71
N PRO A 332 -12.23 1.99 -3.49
CA PRO A 332 -13.63 2.34 -3.24
C PRO A 332 -14.57 1.89 -4.37
N VAL A 333 -14.16 1.97 -5.64
CA VAL A 333 -14.97 1.55 -6.79
C VAL A 333 -15.25 0.05 -6.75
N VAL A 334 -14.22 -0.78 -6.52
CA VAL A 334 -14.40 -2.22 -6.42
C VAL A 334 -15.22 -2.57 -5.18
N MET A 335 -14.94 -1.97 -4.03
CA MET A 335 -15.67 -2.23 -2.79
C MET A 335 -17.15 -1.88 -2.91
N ALA A 336 -17.51 -0.76 -3.58
CA ALA A 336 -18.89 -0.37 -3.83
C ALA A 336 -19.64 -1.33 -4.78
N SER A 337 -18.92 -2.20 -5.49
CA SER A 337 -19.50 -3.17 -6.44
C SER A 337 -19.95 -4.47 -5.78
N PHE A 338 -19.59 -4.66 -4.49
CA PHE A 338 -19.96 -5.81 -3.69
C PHE A 338 -20.85 -5.41 -2.51
N PRO A 339 -21.58 -6.36 -1.87
CA PRO A 339 -22.28 -6.10 -0.61
C PRO A 339 -21.31 -5.62 0.48
N ALA A 340 -21.77 -4.69 1.32
CA ALA A 340 -20.94 -4.12 2.39
C ALA A 340 -20.37 -5.17 3.36
N ASP A 341 -21.09 -6.29 3.54
CA ASP A 341 -20.67 -7.41 4.37
C ASP A 341 -19.41 -8.13 3.85
N TYR A 342 -19.10 -7.96 2.56
CA TYR A 342 -17.93 -8.57 1.92
C TYR A 342 -16.72 -7.62 1.85
N ALA A 343 -16.85 -6.39 2.36
CA ALA A 343 -15.84 -5.35 2.20
C ALA A 343 -14.43 -5.76 2.72
N GLY A 344 -14.37 -6.50 3.83
CA GLY A 344 -13.11 -7.03 4.37
C GLY A 344 -12.43 -8.00 3.40
N ARG A 345 -13.19 -8.97 2.87
CA ARG A 345 -12.69 -9.98 1.93
C ARG A 345 -12.36 -9.40 0.56
N VAL A 346 -13.15 -8.45 0.09
CA VAL A 346 -12.88 -7.74 -1.18
C VAL A 346 -11.55 -6.98 -1.06
N SER A 347 -11.38 -6.18 -0.01
CA SER A 347 -10.17 -5.37 0.18
C SER A 347 -8.91 -6.23 0.36
N THR A 348 -9.00 -7.33 1.14
CA THR A 348 -7.86 -8.23 1.33
C THR A 348 -7.53 -9.03 0.06
N SER A 349 -8.53 -9.43 -0.73
CA SER A 349 -8.31 -10.09 -2.03
C SER A 349 -7.60 -9.17 -3.03
N ILE A 350 -8.01 -7.89 -3.10
CA ILE A 350 -7.32 -6.88 -3.91
C ILE A 350 -5.86 -6.78 -3.48
N ASN A 351 -5.63 -6.58 -2.19
CA ASN A 351 -4.29 -6.35 -1.64
C ASN A 351 -3.36 -7.56 -1.85
N LEU A 352 -3.87 -8.79 -1.65
CA LEU A 352 -3.11 -10.02 -1.88
C LEU A 352 -2.61 -10.10 -3.33
N LEU A 353 -3.50 -9.91 -4.31
CA LEU A 353 -3.13 -9.97 -5.72
C LEU A 353 -2.16 -8.84 -6.11
N VAL A 354 -2.36 -7.65 -5.57
CA VAL A 354 -1.44 -6.52 -5.76
C VAL A 354 -0.03 -6.89 -5.29
N PHE A 355 0.13 -7.45 -4.09
CA PHE A 355 1.46 -7.82 -3.58
C PHE A 355 2.08 -8.99 -4.35
N ILE A 356 1.29 -9.99 -4.77
CA ILE A 356 1.78 -11.09 -5.62
C ILE A 356 2.33 -10.52 -6.94
N VAL A 357 1.58 -9.62 -7.58
CA VAL A 357 1.99 -9.02 -8.86
C VAL A 357 3.19 -8.09 -8.68
N ILE A 358 3.27 -7.32 -7.58
CA ILE A 358 4.44 -6.49 -7.28
C ILE A 358 5.68 -7.38 -7.14
N PHE A 359 5.59 -8.45 -6.34
CA PHE A 359 6.73 -9.37 -6.12
C PHE A 359 7.19 -10.04 -7.42
N ALA A 360 6.25 -10.67 -8.13
CA ALA A 360 6.55 -11.35 -9.40
C ALA A 360 7.03 -10.38 -10.49
N GLY A 361 6.41 -9.20 -10.54
CA GLY A 361 6.74 -8.17 -11.53
C GLY A 361 8.10 -7.52 -11.28
N GLN A 362 8.47 -7.25 -10.03
CA GLN A 362 9.81 -6.74 -9.71
C GLN A 362 10.90 -7.74 -10.11
N TRP A 363 10.67 -9.04 -9.82
CA TRP A 363 11.57 -10.10 -10.25
C TRP A 363 11.66 -10.21 -11.78
N ALA A 364 10.51 -10.17 -12.47
CA ALA A 364 10.47 -10.22 -13.94
C ALA A 364 11.17 -9.01 -14.58
N MET A 365 10.97 -7.80 -14.05
CA MET A 365 11.67 -6.60 -14.49
C MET A 365 13.19 -6.78 -14.34
N GLY A 366 13.65 -7.33 -13.21
CA GLY A 366 15.06 -7.65 -13.00
C GLY A 366 15.61 -8.59 -14.06
N LYS A 367 14.89 -9.68 -14.37
CA LYS A 367 15.27 -10.60 -15.42
C LYS A 367 15.32 -9.95 -16.81
N VAL A 368 14.40 -9.04 -17.11
CA VAL A 368 14.43 -8.28 -18.36
C VAL A 368 15.66 -7.36 -18.42
N VAL A 369 15.95 -6.64 -17.33
CA VAL A 369 17.13 -5.75 -17.26
C VAL A 369 18.45 -6.53 -17.44
N GLU A 370 18.54 -7.73 -16.87
CA GLU A 370 19.71 -8.62 -16.96
C GLU A 370 19.95 -9.23 -18.37
N LEU A 371 19.01 -9.08 -19.32
CA LEU A 371 19.20 -9.60 -20.69
C LEU A 371 20.29 -8.84 -21.47
N TRP A 372 20.65 -7.64 -21.04
CA TRP A 372 21.71 -6.83 -21.65
C TRP A 372 22.99 -6.90 -20.82
N PRO A 373 24.17 -6.90 -21.48
CA PRO A 373 25.43 -6.89 -20.75
C PRO A 373 25.53 -5.72 -19.77
N PRO A 374 26.03 -5.94 -18.54
CA PRO A 374 26.20 -4.87 -17.58
C PRO A 374 27.23 -3.85 -18.10
N THR A 375 27.04 -2.60 -17.72
CA THR A 375 28.00 -1.51 -17.96
C THR A 375 29.01 -1.42 -16.80
N ALA A 376 30.03 -0.58 -16.94
CA ALA A 376 31.02 -0.38 -15.88
C ALA A 376 30.42 0.15 -14.56
N THR A 377 29.26 0.80 -14.61
CA THR A 377 28.62 1.45 -13.45
C THR A 377 27.31 0.80 -13.00
N GLY A 378 26.74 -0.13 -13.78
CA GLY A 378 25.47 -0.75 -13.47
C GLY A 378 24.87 -1.53 -14.65
N TYR A 379 23.57 -1.40 -14.85
CA TYR A 379 22.85 -2.07 -15.94
C TYR A 379 22.76 -1.20 -17.21
N ALA A 380 22.62 -1.85 -18.36
CA ALA A 380 22.46 -1.17 -19.63
C ALA A 380 21.12 -0.42 -19.71
N ARG A 381 21.14 0.77 -20.33
CA ARG A 381 19.94 1.60 -20.56
C ARG A 381 18.83 0.84 -21.28
N ASP A 382 19.18 0.02 -22.27
CA ASP A 382 18.22 -0.76 -23.06
C ASP A 382 17.43 -1.73 -22.19
N GLY A 383 18.05 -2.32 -21.15
CA GLY A 383 17.36 -3.17 -20.18
C GLY A 383 16.22 -2.45 -19.48
N TYR A 384 16.45 -1.21 -19.06
CA TYR A 384 15.39 -0.38 -18.46
C TYR A 384 14.33 0.01 -19.48
N THR A 385 14.74 0.36 -20.71
CA THR A 385 13.80 0.69 -21.80
C THR A 385 12.80 -0.43 -22.03
N TRP A 386 13.28 -1.67 -22.10
CA TRP A 386 12.39 -2.83 -22.28
C TRP A 386 11.58 -3.16 -21.03
N ALA A 387 12.15 -3.08 -19.84
CA ALA A 387 11.44 -3.39 -18.60
C ALA A 387 10.27 -2.40 -18.33
N PHE A 388 10.55 -1.08 -18.41
CA PHE A 388 9.54 -0.04 -18.24
C PHE A 388 8.59 0.02 -19.44
N GLY A 389 9.11 -0.22 -20.67
CA GLY A 389 8.31 -0.27 -21.89
C GLY A 389 7.29 -1.40 -21.89
N ALA A 390 7.69 -2.61 -21.47
CA ALA A 390 6.79 -3.74 -21.28
C ALA A 390 5.72 -3.42 -20.24
N LEU A 391 6.11 -2.81 -19.12
CA LEU A 391 5.16 -2.39 -18.08
C LEU A 391 4.15 -1.36 -18.61
N PHE A 392 4.61 -0.37 -19.38
CA PHE A 392 3.75 0.62 -20.05
C PHE A 392 2.73 -0.04 -20.98
N ILE A 393 3.20 -0.96 -21.84
CA ILE A 393 2.33 -1.69 -22.79
C ILE A 393 1.29 -2.52 -22.01
N LEU A 394 1.71 -3.24 -20.97
CA LEU A 394 0.81 -4.03 -20.14
C LEU A 394 -0.25 -3.15 -19.44
N GLN A 395 0.12 -1.94 -18.97
CA GLN A 395 -0.83 -0.98 -18.40
C GLN A 395 -1.86 -0.53 -19.45
N LEU A 396 -1.45 -0.26 -20.70
CA LEU A 396 -2.37 0.12 -21.78
C LEU A 396 -3.28 -1.03 -22.18
N VAL A 397 -2.76 -2.26 -22.26
CA VAL A 397 -3.56 -3.46 -22.54
C VAL A 397 -4.59 -3.69 -21.45
N ALA A 398 -4.19 -3.57 -20.17
CA ALA A 398 -5.12 -3.72 -19.05
C ALA A 398 -6.17 -2.59 -19.00
N LEU A 399 -5.80 -1.37 -19.38
CA LEU A 399 -6.77 -0.26 -19.50
C LEU A 399 -7.75 -0.52 -20.65
N ALA A 400 -7.29 -0.97 -21.81
CA ALA A 400 -8.15 -1.37 -22.92
C ALA A 400 -9.09 -2.51 -22.50
N TRP A 401 -8.57 -3.54 -21.81
CA TRP A 401 -9.39 -4.62 -21.24
C TRP A 401 -10.49 -4.07 -20.33
N LEU A 402 -10.13 -3.15 -19.42
CA LEU A 402 -11.08 -2.52 -18.51
C LEU A 402 -12.20 -1.78 -19.26
N LEU A 403 -11.87 -1.05 -20.34
CA LEU A 403 -12.83 -0.27 -21.12
C LEU A 403 -13.73 -1.15 -21.99
N MET A 404 -13.21 -2.25 -22.54
CA MET A 404 -13.91 -3.13 -23.48
C MET A 404 -14.72 -4.23 -22.79
N SER A 405 -14.36 -4.63 -21.56
CA SER A 405 -14.96 -5.78 -20.89
C SER A 405 -16.41 -5.48 -20.42
N PRO A 406 -17.41 -6.28 -20.79
CA PRO A 406 -18.76 -6.17 -20.28
C PRO A 406 -18.83 -6.74 -18.87
N GLY A 407 -19.07 -5.94 -17.86
CA GLY A 407 -19.22 -6.40 -16.48
C GLY A 407 -20.23 -5.55 -15.73
N ARG A 408 -21.21 -6.20 -15.08
CA ARG A 408 -22.13 -5.54 -14.15
C ARG A 408 -21.70 -5.81 -12.71
N PRO A 409 -21.64 -4.81 -11.84
CA PRO A 409 -21.33 -4.99 -10.42
C PRO A 409 -22.19 -6.08 -9.78
N MET A 410 -21.60 -6.93 -8.93
CA MET A 410 -22.29 -8.00 -8.23
C MET A 410 -23.49 -7.47 -7.43
N ALA A 411 -23.33 -6.33 -6.75
CA ALA A 411 -24.39 -5.68 -6.00
C ALA A 411 -25.63 -5.32 -6.87
N ARG A 412 -25.43 -4.94 -8.14
CA ARG A 412 -26.54 -4.70 -9.08
C ARG A 412 -27.18 -6.00 -9.56
N ARG A 413 -26.38 -7.05 -9.79
CA ARG A 413 -26.89 -8.37 -10.19
C ARG A 413 -27.73 -9.00 -9.08
N MET A 414 -27.30 -8.92 -7.83
CA MET A 414 -28.04 -9.44 -6.69
C MET A 414 -29.36 -8.69 -6.46
N ARG A 415 -29.38 -7.36 -6.61
CA ARG A 415 -30.64 -6.58 -6.53
C ARG A 415 -31.61 -6.91 -7.66
N ALA A 416 -31.10 -7.12 -8.88
CA ALA A 416 -31.93 -7.50 -10.02
C ALA A 416 -32.48 -8.93 -9.93
N ALA A 417 -31.85 -9.82 -9.17
CA ALA A 417 -32.32 -11.17 -8.93
C ALA A 417 -33.30 -11.27 -7.74
N ALA A 418 -33.38 -10.23 -6.91
CA ALA A 418 -34.29 -10.14 -5.76
C ALA A 418 -35.61 -9.41 -6.08
N ASN A 419 -35.70 -8.73 -7.24
CA ASN A 419 -36.90 -8.14 -7.84
C ASN A 419 -37.47 -9.02 -8.96
#